data_fc47575f65fd926f7253f80f02fd6434
#
_entry.id   fc47575f65fd926f7253f80f02fd6434
#
_cell.length_a   1.000
_cell.length_b   1.000
_cell.length_c   1.000
_cell.angle_alpha   90.00
_cell.angle_beta   90.00
_cell.angle_gamma   90.00
#
_symmetry.space_group_name_H-M   'P 1'
#
loop_
_entity.id
_entity.type
_entity.pdbx_description
1 polymer ?
#
loop_
_entity_poly.entity_id
_entity_poly.type
_entity_poly.pdbx_seq_one_letter_code
_entity_poly.pdbx_strand_id
1 'polypeptide(L)'
;MDENFQPIIQEEIDVFEAMNPKAGIKPQYTNEVDAMNLLLKDSVRVVIATRPLSDNEMKYFKSKTFYPHSYKFATDGIALIVNNHNSDSLITMGQIRKILTGEVTNWNELYPKSKLGKFQVVFDNKNSSTVRYAIDSICNGKPLSKNLFAQNTNTEVIKFVSKTPNSIGIIGVNWLGNEKDTTNLSFKPEIRVMAVTGDATATVANTYKPFQAYLFYGYYPLTRNIYVIVNDPRGSLPSGLTQFLTSERGQRIILKSGLVPATQPVRIVHVKD
;
A
#
# COMPACT_ATOMS: atom_id res chain seq x y z
N MET A 1 9.27 4.85 -9.34
CA MET A 1 8.85 4.16 -8.11
C MET A 1 7.35 4.31 -7.96
N ASP A 2 6.65 3.28 -7.45
CA ASP A 2 5.21 3.38 -7.22
C ASP A 2 4.90 4.51 -6.23
N GLU A 3 4.02 5.44 -6.60
CA GLU A 3 3.63 6.62 -5.81
C GLU A 3 3.04 6.22 -4.45
N ASN A 4 2.43 5.04 -4.37
CA ASN A 4 1.92 4.51 -3.11
C ASN A 4 2.97 4.50 -1.98
N PHE A 5 4.26 4.42 -2.30
CA PHE A 5 5.34 4.34 -1.32
C PHE A 5 6.16 5.64 -1.21
N GLN A 6 5.68 6.74 -1.79
CA GLN A 6 6.39 8.02 -1.78
C GLN A 6 6.82 8.46 -0.38
N PRO A 7 5.98 8.47 0.67
CA PRO A 7 6.39 8.96 1.98
C PRO A 7 7.58 8.20 2.54
N ILE A 8 7.52 6.86 2.50
CA ILE A 8 8.56 6.02 3.10
C ILE A 8 9.84 5.98 2.26
N ILE A 9 9.71 5.95 0.94
CA ILE A 9 10.89 5.89 0.06
C ILE A 9 11.62 7.23 0.04
N GLN A 10 10.91 8.36 0.19
CA GLN A 10 11.56 9.65 0.32
C GLN A 10 12.41 9.72 1.59
N GLU A 11 11.89 9.26 2.73
CA GLU A 11 12.63 9.19 3.99
C GLU A 11 13.87 8.28 3.87
N GLU A 12 13.75 7.12 3.21
CA GLU A 12 14.87 6.21 2.94
C GLU A 12 15.96 6.88 2.10
N ILE A 13 15.57 7.61 1.04
CA ILE A 13 16.51 8.33 0.18
C ILE A 13 17.22 9.45 0.95
N ASP A 14 16.46 10.25 1.71
CA ASP A 14 17.00 11.37 2.48
C ASP A 14 18.06 10.89 3.48
N VAL A 15 17.81 9.79 4.19
CA VAL A 15 18.77 9.18 5.12
C VAL A 15 19.96 8.58 4.37
N PHE A 16 19.72 7.90 3.24
CA PHE A 16 20.80 7.35 2.43
C PHE A 16 21.76 8.42 1.91
N GLU A 17 21.23 9.54 1.38
CA GLU A 17 22.03 10.65 0.89
C GLU A 17 22.77 11.37 2.01
N ALA A 18 22.14 11.56 3.17
CA ALA A 18 22.82 12.12 4.35
C ALA A 18 24.05 11.30 4.78
N MET A 19 24.00 9.98 4.62
CA MET A 19 25.12 9.08 4.90
C MET A 19 26.13 8.99 3.75
N ASN A 20 25.73 9.33 2.55
CA ASN A 20 26.53 9.25 1.33
C ASN A 20 26.52 10.60 0.59
N PRO A 21 27.25 11.62 1.06
CA PRO A 21 27.14 13.01 0.54
C PRO A 21 27.47 13.19 -0.94
N LYS A 22 28.08 12.18 -1.59
CA LYS A 22 28.33 12.17 -3.04
C LYS A 22 27.23 11.49 -3.84
N ALA A 23 26.25 10.85 -3.17
CA ALA A 23 25.11 10.25 -3.84
C ALA A 23 24.10 11.34 -4.19
N GLY A 24 23.46 11.21 -5.34
CA GLY A 24 22.34 12.05 -5.75
C GLY A 24 21.28 11.18 -6.41
N ILE A 25 20.13 11.04 -5.77
CA ILE A 25 19.01 10.24 -6.26
C ILE A 25 17.86 11.17 -6.62
N LYS A 26 17.37 11.06 -7.85
CA LYS A 26 16.17 11.79 -8.30
C LYS A 26 15.03 10.78 -8.44
N PRO A 27 14.19 10.59 -7.41
CA PRO A 27 13.09 9.67 -7.49
C PRO A 27 12.03 10.20 -8.46
N GLN A 28 11.50 9.30 -9.30
CA GLN A 28 10.31 9.56 -10.11
C GLN A 28 9.17 8.73 -9.54
N TYR A 29 8.21 9.39 -8.92
CA TYR A 29 6.99 8.76 -8.41
C TYR A 29 5.92 8.73 -9.51
N THR A 30 5.39 7.53 -9.76
CA THR A 30 4.39 7.28 -10.80
C THR A 30 3.57 6.05 -10.42
N ASN A 31 2.65 5.59 -11.25
CA ASN A 31 1.96 4.33 -11.01
C ASN A 31 2.87 3.09 -11.26
N GLU A 32 2.50 1.93 -10.72
CA GLU A 32 3.32 0.71 -10.81
C GLU A 32 3.59 0.28 -12.25
N VAL A 33 2.61 0.40 -13.14
CA VAL A 33 2.77 0.00 -14.54
C VAL A 33 3.82 0.85 -15.25
N ASP A 34 3.78 2.16 -15.07
CA ASP A 34 4.75 3.07 -15.67
C ASP A 34 6.14 2.89 -15.05
N ALA A 35 6.24 2.67 -13.74
CA ALA A 35 7.50 2.38 -13.07
C ALA A 35 8.17 1.12 -13.66
N MET A 36 7.41 0.03 -13.88
CA MET A 36 7.91 -1.19 -14.50
C MET A 36 8.30 -0.97 -15.97
N ASN A 37 7.53 -0.18 -16.71
CA ASN A 37 7.86 0.16 -18.10
C ASN A 37 9.18 0.97 -18.21
N LEU A 38 9.45 1.88 -17.27
CA LEU A 38 10.72 2.62 -17.22
C LEU A 38 11.92 1.67 -16.99
N LEU A 39 11.76 0.65 -16.14
CA LEU A 39 12.78 -0.36 -15.92
C LEU A 39 13.02 -1.21 -17.18
N LEU A 40 11.95 -1.67 -17.85
CA LEU A 40 12.03 -2.45 -19.09
C LEU A 40 12.71 -1.66 -20.22
N LYS A 41 12.48 -0.35 -20.28
CA LYS A 41 13.12 0.55 -21.27
C LYS A 41 14.55 0.98 -20.88
N ASP A 42 15.10 0.46 -19.78
CA ASP A 42 16.42 0.83 -19.24
C ASP A 42 16.56 2.33 -18.92
N SER A 43 15.43 3.01 -18.68
CA SER A 43 15.39 4.43 -18.32
C SER A 43 15.70 4.66 -16.84
N VAL A 44 15.47 3.64 -16.00
CA VAL A 44 15.80 3.62 -14.57
C VAL A 44 16.46 2.29 -14.20
N ARG A 45 17.24 2.28 -13.14
CA ARG A 45 17.97 1.10 -12.65
C ARG A 45 17.35 0.47 -11.41
N VAL A 46 16.47 1.20 -10.72
CA VAL A 46 15.77 0.74 -9.51
C VAL A 46 14.30 1.05 -9.64
N VAL A 47 13.47 0.08 -9.30
CA VAL A 47 12.02 0.26 -9.17
C VAL A 47 11.57 -0.29 -7.81
N ILE A 48 10.65 0.43 -7.18
CA ILE A 48 9.88 -0.04 -6.03
C ILE A 48 8.49 -0.41 -6.55
N ALA A 49 8.06 -1.65 -6.28
CA ALA A 49 6.81 -2.22 -6.76
C ALA A 49 6.23 -3.22 -5.76
N THR A 50 4.99 -3.65 -5.94
CA THR A 50 4.34 -4.62 -5.05
C THR A 50 4.35 -6.05 -5.59
N ARG A 51 5.11 -6.29 -6.64
CA ARG A 51 5.38 -7.60 -7.21
C ARG A 51 6.83 -7.69 -7.71
N PRO A 52 7.41 -8.88 -7.78
CA PRO A 52 8.65 -9.09 -8.51
C PRO A 52 8.41 -9.00 -10.03
N LEU A 53 9.47 -9.10 -10.81
CA LEU A 53 9.37 -9.27 -12.26
C LEU A 53 8.64 -10.58 -12.60
N SER A 54 7.75 -10.52 -13.59
CA SER A 54 7.09 -11.70 -14.15
C SER A 54 8.07 -12.52 -15.00
N ASP A 55 7.72 -13.78 -15.28
CA ASP A 55 8.53 -14.66 -16.13
C ASP A 55 8.79 -14.06 -17.52
N ASN A 56 7.82 -13.38 -18.10
CA ASN A 56 7.97 -12.73 -19.40
C ASN A 56 8.92 -11.53 -19.34
N GLU A 57 8.83 -10.71 -18.28
CA GLU A 57 9.76 -9.60 -18.04
C GLU A 57 11.19 -10.13 -17.81
N MET A 58 11.34 -11.21 -17.04
CA MET A 58 12.64 -11.86 -16.84
C MET A 58 13.22 -12.45 -18.15
N LYS A 59 12.38 -13.08 -19.00
CA LYS A 59 12.81 -13.54 -20.32
C LYS A 59 13.26 -12.37 -21.20
N TYR A 60 12.54 -11.26 -21.18
CA TYR A 60 12.94 -10.05 -21.90
C TYR A 60 14.31 -9.54 -21.46
N PHE A 61 14.56 -9.40 -20.15
CA PHE A 61 15.86 -8.99 -19.64
C PHE A 61 16.98 -9.95 -20.02
N LYS A 62 16.75 -11.26 -19.89
CA LYS A 62 17.71 -12.29 -20.31
C LYS A 62 18.05 -12.20 -21.79
N SER A 63 17.09 -11.89 -22.67
CA SER A 63 17.34 -11.69 -24.11
C SER A 63 18.24 -10.48 -24.40
N LYS A 64 18.32 -9.54 -23.46
CA LYS A 64 19.21 -8.36 -23.48
C LYS A 64 20.48 -8.55 -22.66
N THR A 65 20.76 -9.77 -22.18
CA THR A 65 21.90 -10.10 -21.30
C THR A 65 21.90 -9.33 -19.97
N PHE A 66 20.71 -8.93 -19.47
CA PHE A 66 20.52 -8.36 -18.16
C PHE A 66 19.92 -9.37 -17.18
N TYR A 67 20.29 -9.26 -15.90
CA TYR A 67 19.86 -10.16 -14.83
C TYR A 67 19.41 -9.35 -13.61
N PRO A 68 18.27 -8.68 -13.68
CA PRO A 68 17.76 -7.89 -12.56
C PRO A 68 17.39 -8.80 -11.39
N HIS A 69 17.54 -8.26 -10.18
CA HIS A 69 17.17 -8.92 -8.93
C HIS A 69 15.99 -8.22 -8.27
N SER A 70 15.11 -8.99 -7.65
CA SER A 70 13.99 -8.49 -6.88
C SER A 70 14.14 -8.92 -5.42
N TYR A 71 14.20 -7.96 -4.50
CA TYR A 71 14.30 -8.21 -3.07
C TYR A 71 13.05 -7.69 -2.37
N LYS A 72 12.37 -8.56 -1.61
CA LYS A 72 11.35 -8.10 -0.68
C LYS A 72 12.04 -7.32 0.43
N PHE A 73 11.58 -6.09 0.72
CA PHE A 73 12.13 -5.30 1.81
C PHE A 73 11.10 -4.84 2.83
N ALA A 74 9.79 -4.92 2.52
CA ALA A 74 8.72 -4.62 3.47
C ALA A 74 7.43 -5.37 3.14
N THR A 75 6.49 -5.34 4.10
CA THR A 75 5.08 -5.68 3.88
C THR A 75 4.22 -4.48 4.26
N ASP A 76 3.35 -4.07 3.33
CA ASP A 76 2.37 -2.99 3.46
C ASP A 76 0.96 -3.57 3.70
N GLY A 77 0.07 -2.72 4.19
CA GLY A 77 -1.37 -2.99 4.26
C GLY A 77 -2.14 -2.12 3.27
N ILE A 78 -3.21 -2.64 2.71
CA ILE A 78 -4.20 -1.85 2.00
C ILE A 78 -5.34 -1.53 2.96
N ALA A 79 -5.62 -0.25 3.15
CA ALA A 79 -6.68 0.22 4.03
C ALA A 79 -7.92 0.67 3.26
N LEU A 80 -9.07 0.44 3.88
CA LEU A 80 -10.31 1.10 3.51
C LEU A 80 -10.52 2.28 4.45
N ILE A 81 -10.76 3.45 3.88
CA ILE A 81 -11.05 4.67 4.63
C ILE A 81 -12.43 5.20 4.26
N VAL A 82 -13.12 5.72 5.24
CA VAL A 82 -14.44 6.34 5.10
C VAL A 82 -14.46 7.72 5.76
N ASN A 83 -15.48 8.48 5.45
CA ASN A 83 -15.69 9.79 6.08
C ASN A 83 -15.88 9.64 7.59
N ASN A 84 -15.41 10.60 8.38
CA ASN A 84 -15.55 10.57 9.85
C ASN A 84 -16.99 10.54 10.35
N HIS A 85 -17.94 11.08 9.58
CA HIS A 85 -19.37 11.04 9.91
C HIS A 85 -20.01 9.68 9.61
N ASN A 86 -19.30 8.77 8.93
CA ASN A 86 -19.77 7.41 8.69
C ASN A 86 -19.47 6.53 9.93
N SER A 87 -20.54 5.99 10.55
CA SER A 87 -20.43 5.08 11.69
C SER A 87 -20.10 3.64 11.29
N ASP A 88 -20.34 3.28 10.01
CA ASP A 88 -20.16 1.92 9.49
C ASP A 88 -18.67 1.68 9.22
N SER A 89 -17.99 1.00 10.14
CA SER A 89 -16.53 0.88 10.13
C SER A 89 -15.99 -0.56 10.25
N LEU A 90 -16.87 -1.56 10.29
CA LEU A 90 -16.49 -2.98 10.35
C LEU A 90 -16.93 -3.67 9.06
N ILE A 91 -16.02 -4.37 8.38
CA ILE A 91 -16.33 -4.97 7.08
C ILE A 91 -15.62 -6.31 6.89
N THR A 92 -16.25 -7.22 6.11
CA THR A 92 -15.64 -8.51 5.74
C THR A 92 -14.98 -8.44 4.36
N MET A 93 -14.02 -9.32 4.10
CA MET A 93 -13.43 -9.49 2.76
C MET A 93 -14.49 -9.79 1.69
N GLY A 94 -15.52 -10.58 2.05
CA GLY A 94 -16.63 -10.88 1.15
C GLY A 94 -17.44 -9.64 0.76
N GLN A 95 -17.72 -8.76 1.72
CA GLN A 95 -18.44 -7.51 1.47
C GLN A 95 -17.59 -6.54 0.61
N ILE A 96 -16.29 -6.42 0.89
CA ILE A 96 -15.38 -5.62 0.07
C ILE A 96 -15.41 -6.10 -1.40
N ARG A 97 -15.33 -7.41 -1.62
CA ARG A 97 -15.42 -7.99 -2.96
C ARG A 97 -16.72 -7.63 -3.66
N LYS A 98 -17.86 -7.75 -2.98
CA LYS A 98 -19.18 -7.41 -3.53
C LYS A 98 -19.31 -5.93 -3.91
N ILE A 99 -18.73 -5.04 -3.10
CA ILE A 99 -18.66 -3.60 -3.43
C ILE A 99 -17.81 -3.39 -4.70
N LEU A 100 -16.62 -3.98 -4.74
CA LEU A 100 -15.66 -3.77 -5.82
C LEU A 100 -16.13 -4.37 -7.16
N THR A 101 -16.84 -5.48 -7.13
CA THR A 101 -17.43 -6.10 -8.32
C THR A 101 -18.76 -5.46 -8.74
N GLY A 102 -19.36 -4.62 -7.86
CA GLY A 102 -20.64 -3.95 -8.12
C GLY A 102 -21.86 -4.81 -7.84
N GLU A 103 -21.69 -5.95 -7.16
CA GLU A 103 -22.79 -6.81 -6.69
C GLU A 103 -23.60 -6.11 -5.59
N VAL A 104 -22.97 -5.22 -4.84
CA VAL A 104 -23.58 -4.34 -3.84
C VAL A 104 -23.22 -2.90 -4.20
N THR A 105 -24.22 -2.03 -4.22
CA THR A 105 -24.06 -0.65 -4.68
C THR A 105 -24.45 0.40 -3.65
N ASN A 106 -25.20 0.02 -2.61
CA ASN A 106 -25.70 0.94 -1.60
C ASN A 106 -25.29 0.53 -0.19
N TRP A 107 -25.05 1.51 0.67
CA TRP A 107 -24.67 1.31 2.05
C TRP A 107 -25.70 0.47 2.85
N ASN A 108 -26.99 0.69 2.63
CA ASN A 108 -28.05 -0.02 3.34
C ASN A 108 -28.16 -1.52 2.98
N GLU A 109 -27.58 -1.96 1.89
CA GLU A 109 -27.48 -3.39 1.53
C GLU A 109 -26.53 -4.15 2.46
N LEU A 110 -25.54 -3.46 3.04
CA LEU A 110 -24.57 -4.03 4.00
C LEU A 110 -24.88 -3.61 5.44
N TYR A 111 -25.33 -2.39 5.63
CA TYR A 111 -25.64 -1.80 6.92
C TYR A 111 -27.09 -1.29 6.90
N PRO A 112 -28.08 -2.10 7.32
CA PRO A 112 -29.50 -1.80 7.14
C PRO A 112 -29.97 -0.47 7.75
N LYS A 113 -29.24 0.07 8.74
CA LYS A 113 -29.55 1.35 9.38
C LYS A 113 -28.86 2.55 8.70
N SER A 114 -28.01 2.29 7.70
CA SER A 114 -27.26 3.35 7.00
C SER A 114 -28.18 4.17 6.11
N LYS A 115 -28.00 5.51 6.12
CA LYS A 115 -28.72 6.47 5.28
C LYS A 115 -27.85 7.06 4.17
N LEU A 116 -26.65 6.51 3.94
CA LEU A 116 -25.64 7.09 3.06
C LEU A 116 -25.89 6.89 1.56
N GLY A 117 -26.85 6.05 1.18
CA GLY A 117 -27.19 5.81 -0.23
C GLY A 117 -26.12 5.02 -1.00
N LYS A 118 -25.87 5.40 -2.24
CA LYS A 118 -24.95 4.67 -3.14
C LYS A 118 -23.48 4.89 -2.74
N PHE A 119 -22.67 3.81 -2.81
CA PHE A 119 -21.22 3.91 -2.60
C PHE A 119 -20.53 4.76 -3.67
N GLN A 120 -19.55 5.54 -3.22
CA GLN A 120 -18.55 6.18 -4.08
C GLN A 120 -17.18 5.60 -3.73
N VAL A 121 -16.78 4.55 -4.44
CA VAL A 121 -15.47 3.90 -4.20
C VAL A 121 -14.40 4.61 -5.00
N VAL A 122 -13.32 5.00 -4.34
CA VAL A 122 -12.24 5.80 -4.95
C VAL A 122 -10.87 5.18 -4.69
N PHE A 123 -10.06 5.11 -5.76
CA PHE A 123 -8.65 4.72 -5.76
C PHE A 123 -7.75 5.91 -6.11
N ASP A 124 -6.45 5.75 -5.90
CA ASP A 124 -5.41 6.70 -6.30
C ASP A 124 -5.32 6.84 -7.83
N ASN A 125 -4.96 5.75 -8.54
CA ASN A 125 -4.77 5.75 -9.99
C ASN A 125 -5.23 4.40 -10.57
N LYS A 126 -5.85 4.43 -11.76
CA LYS A 126 -6.34 3.20 -12.43
C LYS A 126 -5.25 2.17 -12.74
N ASN A 127 -4.00 2.60 -12.88
CA ASN A 127 -2.84 1.77 -13.15
C ASN A 127 -1.96 1.53 -11.89
N SER A 128 -2.48 1.86 -10.71
CA SER A 128 -1.75 1.71 -9.45
C SER A 128 -1.65 0.25 -9.00
N SER A 129 -0.68 0.00 -8.15
CA SER A 129 -0.56 -1.29 -7.46
C SER A 129 -1.76 -1.60 -6.57
N THR A 130 -2.45 -0.58 -6.06
CA THR A 130 -3.67 -0.72 -5.25
C THR A 130 -4.82 -1.29 -6.07
N VAL A 131 -5.03 -0.78 -7.29
CA VAL A 131 -6.03 -1.30 -8.23
C VAL A 131 -5.69 -2.74 -8.66
N ARG A 132 -4.43 -3.01 -9.02
CA ARG A 132 -3.99 -4.36 -9.35
C ARG A 132 -4.23 -5.33 -8.19
N TYR A 133 -3.85 -4.96 -6.96
CA TYR A 133 -4.11 -5.77 -5.77
C TYR A 133 -5.60 -6.03 -5.56
N ALA A 134 -6.46 -5.03 -5.77
CA ALA A 134 -7.91 -5.18 -5.66
C ALA A 134 -8.45 -6.21 -6.66
N ILE A 135 -7.97 -6.19 -7.91
CA ILE A 135 -8.37 -7.18 -8.93
C ILE A 135 -7.85 -8.57 -8.57
N ASP A 136 -6.54 -8.70 -8.35
CA ASP A 136 -5.86 -10.00 -8.23
C ASP A 136 -6.21 -10.70 -6.91
N SER A 137 -6.12 -9.96 -5.79
CA SER A 137 -6.20 -10.55 -4.44
C SER A 137 -7.59 -10.43 -3.82
N ILE A 138 -8.29 -9.30 -3.99
CA ILE A 138 -9.62 -9.13 -3.39
C ILE A 138 -10.69 -9.74 -4.27
N CYS A 139 -10.66 -9.43 -5.56
CA CYS A 139 -11.69 -9.86 -6.52
C CYS A 139 -11.37 -11.20 -7.21
N ASN A 140 -10.24 -11.86 -6.89
CA ASN A 140 -9.81 -13.13 -7.46
C ASN A 140 -9.77 -13.09 -9.00
N GLY A 141 -9.20 -12.03 -9.57
CA GLY A 141 -9.08 -11.81 -11.01
C GLY A 141 -10.35 -11.29 -11.69
N LYS A 142 -11.47 -11.12 -10.98
CA LYS A 142 -12.67 -10.51 -11.56
C LYS A 142 -12.45 -9.02 -11.78
N PRO A 143 -12.98 -8.46 -12.89
CA PRO A 143 -12.86 -7.04 -13.17
C PRO A 143 -13.61 -6.20 -12.12
N LEU A 144 -13.08 -5.02 -11.86
CA LEU A 144 -13.73 -4.04 -11.01
C LEU A 144 -14.97 -3.44 -11.70
N SER A 145 -15.93 -3.03 -10.90
CA SER A 145 -17.11 -2.30 -11.38
C SER A 145 -16.73 -1.03 -12.12
N LYS A 146 -17.49 -0.69 -13.18
CA LYS A 146 -17.29 0.54 -13.95
C LYS A 146 -17.63 1.83 -13.17
N ASN A 147 -18.26 1.71 -12.01
CA ASN A 147 -18.69 2.82 -11.17
C ASN A 147 -17.64 3.24 -10.12
N LEU A 148 -16.38 2.80 -10.27
CA LEU A 148 -15.29 3.18 -9.40
C LEU A 148 -14.60 4.44 -9.94
N PHE A 149 -14.20 5.32 -9.03
CA PHE A 149 -13.52 6.56 -9.36
C PHE A 149 -12.02 6.43 -9.09
N ALA A 150 -11.20 7.07 -9.91
CA ALA A 150 -9.79 7.24 -9.66
C ALA A 150 -9.50 8.73 -9.41
N GLN A 151 -8.73 9.02 -8.38
CA GLN A 151 -8.03 10.28 -8.18
C GLN A 151 -6.64 10.16 -8.81
N ASN A 152 -5.84 11.21 -8.79
CA ASN A 152 -4.49 11.10 -9.34
C ASN A 152 -3.47 10.66 -8.30
N THR A 153 -3.74 10.93 -7.01
CA THR A 153 -2.82 10.68 -5.90
C THR A 153 -3.53 10.18 -4.65
N ASN A 154 -2.79 9.53 -3.75
CA ASN A 154 -3.30 9.10 -2.46
C ASN A 154 -3.77 10.27 -1.57
N THR A 155 -3.11 11.42 -1.64
CA THR A 155 -3.53 12.65 -0.94
C THR A 155 -4.91 13.11 -1.41
N GLU A 156 -5.20 13.04 -2.71
CA GLU A 156 -6.50 13.39 -3.26
C GLU A 156 -7.59 12.39 -2.84
N VAL A 157 -7.27 11.10 -2.70
CA VAL A 157 -8.19 10.10 -2.14
C VAL A 157 -8.59 10.47 -0.71
N ILE A 158 -7.64 10.78 0.16
CA ILE A 158 -7.91 11.21 1.55
C ILE A 158 -8.79 12.46 1.56
N LYS A 159 -8.44 13.48 0.76
CA LYS A 159 -9.19 14.72 0.64
C LYS A 159 -10.62 14.51 0.10
N PHE A 160 -10.79 13.59 -0.83
CA PHE A 160 -12.12 13.25 -1.37
C PHE A 160 -12.97 12.58 -0.29
N VAL A 161 -12.43 11.57 0.39
CA VAL A 161 -13.13 10.82 1.44
C VAL A 161 -13.50 11.72 2.62
N SER A 162 -12.63 12.62 3.04
CA SER A 162 -12.91 13.55 4.16
C SER A 162 -14.09 14.48 3.87
N LYS A 163 -14.43 14.71 2.60
CA LYS A 163 -15.51 15.62 2.16
C LYS A 163 -16.78 14.91 1.69
N THR A 164 -16.72 13.59 1.44
CA THR A 164 -17.79 12.84 0.79
C THR A 164 -18.30 11.73 1.74
N PRO A 165 -19.45 11.92 2.42
CA PRO A 165 -19.92 11.01 3.47
C PRO A 165 -20.15 9.56 3.03
N ASN A 166 -20.58 9.32 1.79
CA ASN A 166 -20.88 8.00 1.24
C ASN A 166 -19.70 7.36 0.48
N SER A 167 -18.49 7.91 0.62
CA SER A 167 -17.30 7.39 -0.06
C SER A 167 -16.57 6.31 0.73
N ILE A 168 -15.90 5.43 -0.03
CA ILE A 168 -14.89 4.48 0.47
C ILE A 168 -13.62 4.72 -0.33
N GLY A 169 -12.54 5.12 0.31
CA GLY A 169 -11.21 5.19 -0.28
C GLY A 169 -10.43 3.91 -0.05
N ILE A 170 -9.67 3.47 -1.05
CA ILE A 170 -8.77 2.31 -0.95
C ILE A 170 -7.35 2.81 -1.20
N ILE A 171 -6.47 2.65 -0.20
CA ILE A 171 -5.19 3.35 -0.12
C ILE A 171 -4.14 2.52 0.63
N GLY A 172 -2.86 2.76 0.39
CA GLY A 172 -1.77 2.17 1.18
C GLY A 172 -1.72 2.73 2.60
N VAL A 173 -1.41 1.87 3.57
CA VAL A 173 -1.40 2.23 5.00
C VAL A 173 -0.37 3.31 5.33
N ASN A 174 0.75 3.35 4.63
CA ASN A 174 1.81 4.33 4.87
C ASN A 174 1.38 5.81 4.64
N TRP A 175 0.23 6.05 4.02
CA TRP A 175 -0.38 7.38 3.85
C TRP A 175 -1.24 7.83 5.04
N LEU A 176 -1.57 6.92 5.95
CA LEU A 176 -2.60 7.11 6.96
C LEU A 176 -2.07 7.50 8.34
N GLY A 177 -0.77 7.39 8.57
CA GLY A 177 -0.15 7.73 9.85
C GLY A 177 -0.46 9.16 10.28
N ASN A 178 -0.79 9.34 11.56
CA ASN A 178 -0.94 10.65 12.15
C ASN A 178 0.45 11.23 12.46
N GLU A 179 0.87 12.23 11.71
CA GLU A 179 2.20 12.86 11.84
C GLU A 179 2.48 13.46 13.23
N LYS A 180 1.42 13.71 14.01
CA LYS A 180 1.52 14.21 15.39
C LYS A 180 1.67 13.11 16.43
N ASP A 181 1.50 11.84 16.02
CA ASP A 181 1.57 10.68 16.91
C ASP A 181 2.83 9.87 16.68
N THR A 182 3.80 10.05 17.57
CA THR A 182 5.07 9.34 17.52
C THR A 182 4.98 7.85 17.90
N THR A 183 3.80 7.40 18.36
CA THR A 183 3.57 5.99 18.74
C THR A 183 3.12 5.12 17.57
N ASN A 184 2.70 5.72 16.46
CA ASN A 184 2.08 5.04 15.31
C ASN A 184 0.79 4.25 15.66
N LEU A 185 0.10 4.64 16.72
CA LEU A 185 -1.14 3.99 17.17
C LEU A 185 -2.39 4.75 16.73
N SER A 186 -2.25 5.85 16.00
CA SER A 186 -3.38 6.60 15.45
C SER A 186 -3.23 6.90 13.97
N PHE A 187 -4.37 7.10 13.33
CA PHE A 187 -4.48 7.49 11.93
C PHE A 187 -4.86 8.96 11.81
N LYS A 188 -4.72 9.51 10.60
CA LYS A 188 -5.12 10.89 10.28
C LYS A 188 -6.55 11.17 10.78
N PRO A 189 -6.79 12.27 11.50
CA PRO A 189 -8.07 12.53 12.16
C PRO A 189 -9.20 12.92 11.21
N GLU A 190 -8.90 13.32 9.98
CA GLU A 190 -9.88 13.74 8.98
C GLU A 190 -10.65 12.59 8.34
N ILE A 191 -10.22 11.34 8.56
CA ILE A 191 -10.86 10.12 8.02
C ILE A 191 -11.00 9.05 9.10
N ARG A 192 -11.83 8.07 8.83
CA ARG A 192 -11.95 6.86 9.65
C ARG A 192 -11.44 5.65 8.88
N VAL A 193 -10.52 4.91 9.49
CA VAL A 193 -10.03 3.63 8.94
C VAL A 193 -10.97 2.52 9.36
N MET A 194 -11.44 1.73 8.39
CA MET A 194 -12.29 0.57 8.64
C MET A 194 -11.48 -0.60 9.21
N ALA A 195 -12.11 -1.38 10.07
CA ALA A 195 -11.56 -2.65 10.54
C ALA A 195 -12.09 -3.80 9.66
N VAL A 196 -11.21 -4.71 9.27
CA VAL A 196 -11.47 -5.75 8.29
C VAL A 196 -11.29 -7.14 8.90
N THR A 197 -12.13 -8.09 8.48
CA THR A 197 -11.96 -9.52 8.81
C THR A 197 -12.06 -10.40 7.57
N GLY A 198 -11.35 -11.54 7.62
CA GLY A 198 -11.52 -12.64 6.66
C GLY A 198 -12.76 -13.48 6.90
N ASP A 199 -13.37 -13.40 8.07
CA ASP A 199 -14.53 -14.18 8.45
C ASP A 199 -15.81 -13.80 7.69
N ALA A 200 -16.83 -14.63 7.74
CA ALA A 200 -18.11 -14.38 7.08
C ALA A 200 -18.91 -13.23 7.69
N THR A 201 -18.70 -12.94 8.98
CA THR A 201 -19.41 -11.89 9.72
C THR A 201 -18.39 -11.00 10.45
N ALA A 202 -18.53 -9.68 10.30
CA ALA A 202 -17.69 -8.70 10.98
C ALA A 202 -18.28 -8.32 12.34
N THR A 203 -17.46 -8.44 13.38
CA THR A 203 -17.74 -8.02 14.76
C THR A 203 -16.56 -7.23 15.32
N VAL A 204 -16.75 -6.53 16.42
CA VAL A 204 -15.63 -5.83 17.10
C VAL A 204 -14.53 -6.79 17.53
N ALA A 205 -14.88 -8.05 17.85
CA ALA A 205 -13.93 -9.03 18.38
C ALA A 205 -13.04 -9.68 17.30
N ASN A 206 -13.49 -9.71 16.02
CA ASN A 206 -12.77 -10.39 14.93
C ASN A 206 -12.35 -9.50 13.77
N THR A 207 -12.48 -8.18 13.91
CA THR A 207 -12.06 -7.22 12.90
C THR A 207 -10.81 -6.47 13.36
N TYR A 208 -9.89 -6.21 12.46
CA TYR A 208 -8.62 -5.56 12.74
C TYR A 208 -8.45 -4.34 11.85
N LYS A 209 -7.88 -3.27 12.39
CA LYS A 209 -7.35 -2.15 11.62
C LYS A 209 -5.92 -2.47 11.19
N PRO A 210 -5.39 -1.81 10.14
CA PRO A 210 -4.07 -2.13 9.59
C PRO A 210 -2.92 -1.57 10.44
N PHE A 211 -2.90 -1.83 11.74
CA PHE A 211 -1.77 -1.54 12.60
C PHE A 211 -0.64 -2.54 12.36
N GLN A 212 0.60 -2.09 12.50
CA GLN A 212 1.80 -2.88 12.23
C GLN A 212 1.77 -4.26 12.88
N ALA A 213 1.33 -4.37 14.13
CA ALA A 213 1.21 -5.63 14.84
C ALA A 213 0.26 -6.61 14.13
N TYR A 214 -0.89 -6.13 13.67
CA TYR A 214 -1.87 -6.99 13.00
C TYR A 214 -1.45 -7.34 11.57
N LEU A 215 -0.68 -6.49 10.89
CA LEU A 215 -0.02 -6.84 9.63
C LEU A 215 1.02 -7.94 9.86
N PHE A 216 1.86 -7.81 10.90
CA PHE A 216 2.92 -8.76 11.24
C PHE A 216 2.38 -10.14 11.61
N TYR A 217 1.32 -10.20 12.43
CA TYR A 217 0.69 -11.47 12.84
C TYR A 217 -0.26 -12.06 11.79
N GLY A 218 -0.54 -11.37 10.71
CA GLY A 218 -1.48 -11.82 9.67
C GLY A 218 -2.95 -11.74 10.09
N TYR A 219 -3.29 -10.99 11.15
CA TYR A 219 -4.69 -10.79 11.57
C TYR A 219 -5.42 -9.83 10.62
N TYR A 220 -4.70 -8.85 10.05
CA TYR A 220 -5.24 -7.97 9.03
C TYR A 220 -5.11 -8.62 7.65
N PRO A 221 -6.23 -8.87 6.92
CA PRO A 221 -6.17 -9.73 5.73
C PRO A 221 -5.67 -9.03 4.46
N LEU A 222 -5.67 -7.68 4.41
CA LEU A 222 -5.31 -6.93 3.22
C LEU A 222 -3.84 -6.52 3.25
N THR A 223 -2.94 -7.49 3.08
CA THR A 223 -1.48 -7.27 3.09
C THR A 223 -0.87 -7.50 1.72
N ARG A 224 0.18 -6.75 1.38
CA ARG A 224 0.99 -6.93 0.17
C ARG A 224 2.47 -6.75 0.45
N ASN A 225 3.31 -7.46 -0.29
CA ASN A 225 4.75 -7.30 -0.20
C ASN A 225 5.21 -6.10 -1.03
N ILE A 226 6.31 -5.46 -0.59
CA ILE A 226 7.00 -4.42 -1.33
C ILE A 226 8.37 -4.94 -1.73
N TYR A 227 8.71 -4.74 -3.00
CA TYR A 227 9.97 -5.20 -3.59
C TYR A 227 10.76 -4.01 -4.11
N VAL A 228 12.08 -4.08 -3.90
CA VAL A 228 13.05 -3.30 -4.67
C VAL A 228 13.55 -4.18 -5.80
N ILE A 229 13.42 -3.70 -7.02
CA ILE A 229 13.88 -4.37 -8.24
C ILE A 229 15.04 -3.57 -8.80
N VAL A 230 16.21 -4.19 -8.90
CA VAL A 230 17.45 -3.53 -9.33
C VAL A 230 18.04 -4.22 -10.55
N ASN A 231 18.37 -3.43 -11.56
CA ASN A 231 19.13 -3.84 -12.74
C ASN A 231 20.43 -3.03 -12.81
N ASP A 232 21.44 -3.44 -12.04
CA ASP A 232 22.71 -2.73 -11.92
C ASP A 232 23.89 -3.70 -12.11
N PRO A 233 24.30 -3.99 -13.33
CA PRO A 233 25.39 -4.93 -13.61
C PRO A 233 26.77 -4.44 -13.14
N ARG A 234 26.91 -3.16 -12.77
CA ARG A 234 28.18 -2.56 -12.30
C ARG A 234 28.31 -2.50 -10.78
N GLY A 235 27.25 -2.82 -10.03
CA GLY A 235 27.27 -2.74 -8.57
C GLY A 235 27.47 -1.30 -8.05
N SER A 236 26.84 -0.32 -8.68
CA SER A 236 27.03 1.11 -8.41
C SER A 236 25.98 1.66 -7.44
N LEU A 237 25.62 2.93 -7.54
CA LEU A 237 24.66 3.62 -6.67
C LEU A 237 23.29 2.89 -6.55
N PRO A 238 22.67 2.32 -7.62
CA PRO A 238 21.44 1.54 -7.51
C PRO A 238 21.56 0.34 -6.59
N SER A 239 22.66 -0.40 -6.67
CA SER A 239 22.95 -1.52 -5.76
C SER A 239 23.19 -1.05 -4.32
N GLY A 240 23.87 0.09 -4.14
CA GLY A 240 24.09 0.71 -2.84
C GLY A 240 22.77 1.11 -2.15
N LEU A 241 21.86 1.74 -2.88
CA LEU A 241 20.52 2.03 -2.37
C LEU A 241 19.75 0.76 -2.01
N THR A 242 19.80 -0.28 -2.86
CA THR A 242 19.15 -1.56 -2.59
C THR A 242 19.67 -2.22 -1.32
N GLN A 243 21.00 -2.21 -1.11
CA GLN A 243 21.63 -2.71 0.11
C GLN A 243 21.20 -1.89 1.33
N PHE A 244 21.10 -0.56 1.20
CA PHE A 244 20.64 0.29 2.28
C PHE A 244 19.20 -0.03 2.68
N LEU A 245 18.26 -0.12 1.73
CA LEU A 245 16.86 -0.47 1.99
C LEU A 245 16.69 -1.79 2.75
N THR A 246 17.58 -2.75 2.48
CA THR A 246 17.56 -4.09 3.14
C THR A 246 18.46 -4.19 4.36
N SER A 247 19.24 -3.14 4.65
CA SER A 247 20.12 -3.06 5.82
C SER A 247 19.33 -2.82 7.11
N GLU A 248 20.00 -3.00 8.26
CA GLU A 248 19.41 -2.68 9.56
C GLU A 248 18.88 -1.23 9.63
N ARG A 249 19.60 -0.26 9.05
CA ARG A 249 19.20 1.15 9.09
C ARG A 249 17.95 1.43 8.27
N GLY A 250 17.90 0.98 7.01
CA GLY A 250 16.71 1.09 6.18
C GLY A 250 15.52 0.37 6.81
N GLN A 251 15.73 -0.85 7.29
CA GLN A 251 14.66 -1.61 7.93
C GLN A 251 14.11 -0.97 9.22
N ARG A 252 14.92 -0.17 9.92
CA ARG A 252 14.45 0.63 11.07
C ARG A 252 13.57 1.80 10.63
N ILE A 253 13.80 2.39 9.45
CA ILE A 253 12.90 3.40 8.87
C ILE A 253 11.56 2.77 8.54
N ILE A 254 11.58 1.59 7.86
CA ILE A 254 10.36 0.81 7.60
C ILE A 254 9.59 0.51 8.89
N LEU A 255 10.29 0.06 9.93
CA LEU A 255 9.68 -0.23 11.23
C LEU A 255 9.00 1.00 11.84
N LYS A 256 9.62 2.17 11.76
CA LYS A 256 9.08 3.42 12.28
C LYS A 256 7.92 3.96 11.46
N SER A 257 7.83 3.63 10.18
CA SER A 257 6.70 4.06 9.31
C SER A 257 5.40 3.29 9.58
N GLY A 258 5.40 2.30 10.46
CA GLY A 258 4.24 1.44 10.72
C GLY A 258 4.06 0.30 9.72
N LEU A 259 4.99 0.13 8.77
CA LEU A 259 5.06 -1.03 7.87
C LEU A 259 5.83 -2.19 8.53
N VAL A 260 5.67 -3.40 8.01
CA VAL A 260 6.39 -4.57 8.50
C VAL A 260 7.71 -4.72 7.73
N PRO A 261 8.87 -4.58 8.39
CA PRO A 261 10.16 -4.76 7.75
C PRO A 261 10.37 -6.24 7.37
N ALA A 262 11.20 -6.49 6.34
CA ALA A 262 11.47 -7.85 5.89
C ALA A 262 12.50 -8.58 6.76
N THR A 263 13.43 -7.86 7.39
CA THR A 263 14.59 -8.45 8.09
C THR A 263 14.70 -8.06 9.57
N GLN A 264 13.87 -7.14 10.06
CA GLN A 264 13.86 -6.70 11.45
C GLN A 264 12.66 -7.28 12.20
N PRO A 265 12.83 -7.78 13.44
CA PRO A 265 11.69 -8.22 14.24
C PRO A 265 10.84 -7.02 14.69
N VAL A 266 9.53 -7.17 14.60
CA VAL A 266 8.57 -6.24 15.18
C VAL A 266 8.49 -6.52 16.69
N ARG A 267 8.85 -5.53 17.52
CA ARG A 267 8.66 -5.64 18.97
C ARG A 267 7.24 -5.23 19.34
N ILE A 268 6.52 -6.15 19.94
CA ILE A 268 5.17 -5.90 20.44
C ILE A 268 5.26 -5.65 21.93
N VAL A 269 4.84 -4.49 22.35
CA VAL A 269 4.73 -4.14 23.77
C VAL A 269 3.26 -4.30 24.15
N HIS A 270 2.96 -5.27 24.99
CA HIS A 270 1.67 -5.35 25.66
C HIS A 270 1.63 -4.30 26.76
N VAL A 271 0.91 -3.23 26.55
CA VAL A 271 0.57 -2.29 27.62
C VAL A 271 -0.49 -2.99 28.47
N LYS A 272 -0.16 -3.32 29.71
CA LYS A 272 -1.17 -3.72 30.69
C LYS A 272 -1.88 -2.43 31.11
N ASP A 273 -3.20 -2.39 30.91
CA ASP A 273 -4.10 -1.38 31.48
C ASP A 273 -4.08 -1.45 33.02
#